data_322ebc27aa1ad429290d83aea08631ee
#
_entry.id   322ebc27aa1ad429290d83aea08631ee
#
_cell.length_a   1.000
_cell.length_b   1.000
_cell.length_c   1.000
_cell.angle_alpha   90.00
_cell.angle_beta   90.00
_cell.angle_gamma   90.00
#
_symmetry.space_group_name_H-M   'P 1'
#
loop_
_entity.id
_entity.type
_entity.pdbx_description
1 polymer ?
#
loop_
_entity_poly.entity_id
_entity_poly.type
_entity_poly.pdbx_seq_one_letter_code
_entity_poly.pdbx_strand_id
1 'polypeptide(L)'
;MLNYVFFYSGLYIINSYLIDPSASAFVSLKFEKTAKLTQLMTGTRLHIGFIVGLIVCALLYLFLTRTKWGYEIRIVGSNPKFARYSGMNSEKVILYTSFISGFIAAMGGAIEKLGMYNRFQWAAAPSYAWDGVIISILSSNNPIYVPIAAFFLSYLRIGADIMARQTGVQNEIVSLIQGLIILLVTAERFLYFLKQRKESKMALENNVEKIERGAEYANFI
;
A
#
# COMPACT_ATOMS: atom_id res chain seq x y z
N MET A 1 -6.96 -4.96 -15.98
CA MET A 1 -6.53 -5.17 -17.37
C MET A 1 -5.40 -4.23 -17.79
N LEU A 2 -5.52 -2.93 -17.63
CA LEU A 2 -4.49 -1.93 -18.03
C LEU A 2 -3.11 -2.21 -17.43
N ASN A 3 -3.03 -2.67 -16.17
CA ASN A 3 -1.78 -3.04 -15.52
C ASN A 3 -0.98 -4.11 -16.30
N TYR A 4 -1.67 -5.13 -16.83
CA TYR A 4 -1.00 -6.15 -17.62
C TYR A 4 -0.50 -5.62 -18.97
N VAL A 5 -1.25 -4.70 -19.59
CA VAL A 5 -0.83 -4.05 -20.83
C VAL A 5 0.48 -3.29 -20.62
N PHE A 6 0.58 -2.47 -19.57
CA PHE A 6 1.81 -1.76 -19.25
C PHE A 6 2.96 -2.69 -18.87
N PHE A 7 2.67 -3.73 -18.10
CA PHE A 7 3.69 -4.72 -17.72
C PHE A 7 4.28 -5.42 -18.95
N TYR A 8 3.43 -5.98 -19.83
CA TYR A 8 3.91 -6.66 -21.03
C TYR A 8 4.52 -5.70 -22.05
N SER A 9 4.06 -4.45 -22.16
CA SER A 9 4.71 -3.43 -22.98
C SER A 9 6.11 -3.13 -22.46
N GLY A 10 6.31 -3.00 -21.16
CA GLY A 10 7.62 -2.84 -20.54
C GLY A 10 8.54 -4.05 -20.79
N LEU A 11 8.04 -5.27 -20.65
CA LEU A 11 8.79 -6.49 -20.97
C LEU A 11 9.17 -6.55 -22.46
N TYR A 12 8.28 -6.15 -23.35
CA TYR A 12 8.58 -6.12 -24.77
C TYR A 12 9.74 -5.18 -25.07
N ILE A 13 9.74 -3.97 -24.50
CA ILE A 13 10.82 -2.99 -24.69
C ILE A 13 12.16 -3.57 -24.16
N ILE A 14 12.14 -4.19 -22.96
CA ILE A 14 13.35 -4.77 -22.37
C ILE A 14 13.87 -5.93 -23.22
N ASN A 15 13.00 -6.81 -23.69
CA ASN A 15 13.39 -7.97 -24.48
C ASN A 15 13.82 -7.59 -25.92
N SER A 16 13.30 -6.47 -26.47
CA SER A 16 13.66 -6.05 -27.82
C SER A 16 14.96 -5.26 -27.88
N TYR A 17 15.25 -4.43 -26.86
CA TYR A 17 16.35 -3.47 -26.92
C TYR A 17 17.45 -3.71 -25.88
N LEU A 18 17.15 -4.40 -24.77
CA LEU A 18 18.03 -4.53 -23.61
C LEU A 18 18.35 -5.98 -23.23
N ILE A 19 18.01 -6.95 -24.09
CA ILE A 19 18.27 -8.36 -23.83
C ILE A 19 19.79 -8.64 -23.79
N ASP A 20 20.22 -9.51 -22.89
CA ASP A 20 21.58 -10.00 -22.82
C ASP A 20 21.74 -11.24 -23.74
N PRO A 21 22.42 -11.14 -24.90
CA PRO A 21 22.57 -12.27 -25.82
C PRO A 21 23.40 -13.42 -25.25
N SER A 22 24.17 -13.17 -24.19
CA SER A 22 25.01 -14.17 -23.54
C SER A 22 24.28 -15.00 -22.48
N ALA A 23 23.03 -14.63 -22.13
CA ALA A 23 22.26 -15.30 -21.11
C ALA A 23 21.28 -16.31 -21.73
N SER A 24 21.18 -17.50 -21.14
CA SER A 24 20.23 -18.56 -21.55
C SER A 24 18.77 -18.27 -21.21
N ALA A 25 18.47 -17.15 -20.56
CA ALA A 25 17.14 -16.74 -20.14
C ALA A 25 16.80 -15.31 -20.62
N PHE A 26 15.51 -14.99 -20.71
CA PHE A 26 15.04 -13.63 -21.04
C PHE A 26 15.33 -12.67 -19.88
N VAL A 27 16.51 -12.09 -19.86
CA VAL A 27 17.01 -11.15 -18.85
C VAL A 27 17.69 -9.96 -19.51
N SER A 28 17.63 -8.79 -18.85
CA SER A 28 18.30 -7.60 -19.37
C SER A 28 19.81 -7.68 -19.20
N LEU A 29 20.52 -6.79 -19.88
CA LEU A 29 21.93 -6.48 -19.61
C LEU A 29 22.12 -6.19 -18.12
N LYS A 30 23.33 -6.45 -17.62
CA LYS A 30 23.70 -6.17 -16.22
C LYS A 30 23.68 -4.68 -15.97
N PHE A 31 23.15 -4.26 -14.82
CA PHE A 31 23.22 -2.87 -14.39
C PHE A 31 24.68 -2.45 -14.17
N GLU A 32 25.01 -1.25 -14.58
CA GLU A 32 26.32 -0.64 -14.31
C GLU A 32 26.57 -0.55 -12.80
N LYS A 33 27.83 -0.69 -12.39
CA LYS A 33 28.20 -0.67 -10.95
C LYS A 33 27.81 0.65 -10.28
N THR A 34 27.84 1.74 -11.04
CA THR A 34 27.47 3.09 -10.58
C THR A 34 25.98 3.26 -10.33
N ALA A 35 25.13 2.48 -10.99
CA ALA A 35 23.67 2.51 -10.82
C ALA A 35 23.19 1.68 -9.63
N LYS A 36 24.02 0.76 -9.12
CA LYS A 36 23.63 -0.10 -7.99
C LYS A 36 23.66 0.66 -6.68
N LEU A 37 22.64 0.43 -5.86
CA LEU A 37 22.59 0.97 -4.51
C LEU A 37 23.59 0.23 -3.61
N THR A 38 24.39 1.00 -2.86
CA THR A 38 25.36 0.46 -1.92
C THR A 38 24.69 -0.37 -0.83
N GLN A 39 25.20 -1.57 -0.60
CA GLN A 39 24.75 -2.42 0.50
C GLN A 39 25.27 -1.86 1.83
N LEU A 40 24.40 -1.77 2.82
CA LEU A 40 24.72 -1.28 4.16
C LEU A 40 25.47 -2.33 4.99
N MET A 41 25.19 -3.62 4.75
CA MET A 41 25.85 -4.73 5.39
C MET A 41 26.25 -5.78 4.36
N THR A 42 27.52 -6.15 4.33
CA THR A 42 28.04 -7.22 3.47
C THR A 42 27.37 -8.56 3.83
N GLY A 43 26.83 -9.25 2.82
CA GLY A 43 26.15 -10.54 3.01
C GLY A 43 24.64 -10.43 3.30
N THR A 44 24.09 -9.23 3.45
CA THR A 44 22.64 -9.01 3.59
C THR A 44 22.05 -8.31 2.38
N ARG A 45 20.73 -8.37 2.22
CA ARG A 45 19.99 -7.63 1.18
C ARG A 45 19.66 -6.20 1.59
N LEU A 46 20.19 -5.74 2.74
CA LEU A 46 19.95 -4.39 3.25
C LEU A 46 20.82 -3.39 2.48
N HIS A 47 20.18 -2.45 1.81
CA HIS A 47 20.81 -1.41 0.99
C HIS A 47 20.30 -0.02 1.37
N ILE A 48 20.96 1.04 0.89
CA ILE A 48 20.59 2.45 1.17
C ILE A 48 19.12 2.75 0.85
N GLY A 49 18.49 2.02 -0.05
CA GLY A 49 17.07 2.15 -0.38
C GLY A 49 16.13 2.01 0.83
N PHE A 50 16.52 1.26 1.87
CA PHE A 50 15.76 1.20 3.11
C PHE A 50 15.68 2.56 3.81
N ILE A 51 16.81 3.26 3.89
CA ILE A 51 16.88 4.62 4.48
C ILE A 51 16.06 5.60 3.63
N VAL A 52 16.17 5.51 2.29
CA VAL A 52 15.36 6.33 1.38
C VAL A 52 13.87 6.08 1.61
N GLY A 53 13.44 4.82 1.78
CA GLY A 53 12.06 4.47 2.09
C GLY A 53 11.55 5.11 3.39
N LEU A 54 12.36 5.10 4.46
CA LEU A 54 12.02 5.75 5.73
C LEU A 54 11.90 7.28 5.57
N ILE A 55 12.82 7.89 4.83
CA ILE A 55 12.78 9.34 4.55
C ILE A 55 11.51 9.67 3.76
N VAL A 56 11.15 8.88 2.75
CA VAL A 56 9.91 9.09 1.96
C VAL A 56 8.68 8.97 2.85
N CYS A 57 8.61 7.99 3.76
CA CYS A 57 7.50 7.89 4.72
C CYS A 57 7.40 9.14 5.62
N ALA A 58 8.53 9.65 6.12
CA ALA A 58 8.56 10.85 6.93
C ALA A 58 8.12 12.10 6.13
N LEU A 59 8.61 12.24 4.90
CA LEU A 59 8.22 13.34 4.01
C LEU A 59 6.73 13.29 3.65
N LEU A 60 6.20 12.10 3.38
CA LEU A 60 4.76 11.92 3.12
C LEU A 60 3.91 12.27 4.34
N TYR A 61 4.36 11.90 5.53
CA TYR A 61 3.68 12.30 6.75
C TYR A 61 3.63 13.81 6.90
N LEU A 62 4.76 14.50 6.73
CA LEU A 62 4.82 15.96 6.77
C LEU A 62 3.97 16.59 5.67
N PHE A 63 4.04 16.06 4.45
CA PHE A 63 3.22 16.51 3.33
C PHE A 63 1.73 16.43 3.65
N LEU A 64 1.25 15.27 4.11
CA LEU A 64 -0.16 15.07 4.40
C LEU A 64 -0.65 15.86 5.62
N THR A 65 0.21 16.11 6.63
CA THR A 65 -0.22 16.78 7.88
C THR A 65 0.02 18.27 7.89
N ARG A 66 1.05 18.76 7.19
CA ARG A 66 1.51 20.15 7.30
C ARG A 66 1.30 20.98 6.04
N THR A 67 0.79 20.42 4.93
CA THR A 67 0.57 21.18 3.69
C THR A 67 -0.91 21.35 3.36
N LYS A 68 -1.22 22.40 2.59
CA LYS A 68 -2.58 22.66 2.08
C LYS A 68 -3.06 21.50 1.20
N TRP A 69 -2.20 20.97 0.33
CA TRP A 69 -2.50 19.84 -0.55
C TRP A 69 -2.81 18.57 0.24
N GLY A 70 -2.04 18.30 1.31
CA GLY A 70 -2.31 17.18 2.19
C GLY A 70 -3.65 17.33 2.93
N TYR A 71 -4.03 18.56 3.30
CA TYR A 71 -5.34 18.83 3.87
C TYR A 71 -6.46 18.52 2.87
N GLU A 72 -6.36 19.01 1.63
CA GLU A 72 -7.34 18.76 0.57
C GLU A 72 -7.47 17.25 0.30
N ILE A 73 -6.36 16.52 0.19
CA ILE A 73 -6.34 15.06 -0.01
C ILE A 73 -7.11 14.36 1.12
N ARG A 74 -6.90 14.73 2.37
CA ARG A 74 -7.58 14.12 3.51
C ARG A 74 -9.07 14.42 3.53
N ILE A 75 -9.47 15.66 3.22
CA ILE A 75 -10.89 16.02 3.16
C ILE A 75 -11.61 15.32 2.02
N VAL A 76 -11.02 15.32 0.82
CA VAL A 76 -11.58 14.60 -0.34
C VAL A 76 -11.66 13.09 -0.05
N GLY A 77 -10.65 12.51 0.60
CA GLY A 77 -10.64 11.10 0.97
C GLY A 77 -11.68 10.72 2.03
N SER A 78 -12.01 11.62 2.96
CA SER A 78 -13.01 11.37 4.00
C SER A 78 -14.44 11.62 3.51
N ASN A 79 -14.68 12.72 2.81
CA ASN A 79 -15.99 13.07 2.28
C ASN A 79 -15.89 13.93 1.01
N PRO A 80 -15.94 13.32 -0.18
CA PRO A 80 -15.85 14.04 -1.46
C PRO A 80 -16.98 15.06 -1.67
N LYS A 81 -18.19 14.80 -1.14
CA LYS A 81 -19.32 15.73 -1.24
C LYS A 81 -19.05 16.98 -0.42
N PHE A 82 -18.60 16.85 0.83
CA PHE A 82 -18.22 17.98 1.67
C PHE A 82 -17.10 18.82 1.04
N ALA A 83 -16.06 18.17 0.50
CA ALA A 83 -14.99 18.85 -0.21
C ALA A 83 -15.52 19.74 -1.36
N ARG A 84 -16.45 19.20 -2.15
CA ARG A 84 -17.08 19.94 -3.27
C ARG A 84 -17.91 21.14 -2.80
N TYR A 85 -18.68 21.01 -1.72
CA TYR A 85 -19.40 22.13 -1.09
C TYR A 85 -18.48 23.20 -0.51
N SER A 86 -17.29 22.79 -0.05
CA SER A 86 -16.24 23.72 0.44
C SER A 86 -15.41 24.37 -0.69
N GLY A 87 -15.81 24.22 -1.95
CA GLY A 87 -15.14 24.83 -3.10
C GLY A 87 -13.90 24.08 -3.60
N MET A 88 -13.60 22.88 -3.06
CA MET A 88 -12.47 22.07 -3.51
C MET A 88 -12.82 21.27 -4.76
N ASN A 89 -11.91 21.25 -5.76
CA ASN A 89 -12.10 20.43 -6.95
C ASN A 89 -11.66 18.99 -6.68
N SER A 90 -12.60 18.15 -6.22
CA SER A 90 -12.32 16.75 -5.85
C SER A 90 -11.70 15.93 -6.99
N GLU A 91 -12.09 16.18 -8.24
CA GLU A 91 -11.57 15.45 -9.40
C GLU A 91 -10.08 15.74 -9.64
N LYS A 92 -9.68 17.01 -9.57
CA LYS A 92 -8.27 17.40 -9.67
C LYS A 92 -7.44 16.85 -8.54
N VAL A 93 -7.96 16.89 -7.31
CA VAL A 93 -7.25 16.35 -6.12
C VAL A 93 -7.03 14.84 -6.28
N ILE A 94 -8.03 14.07 -6.72
CA ILE A 94 -7.90 12.63 -6.98
C ILE A 94 -6.85 12.37 -8.06
N LEU A 95 -6.88 13.14 -9.16
CA LEU A 95 -5.93 12.98 -10.25
C LEU A 95 -4.48 13.21 -9.79
N TYR A 96 -4.21 14.33 -9.12
CA TYR A 96 -2.86 14.63 -8.62
C TYR A 96 -2.39 13.62 -7.58
N THR A 97 -3.28 13.16 -6.68
CA THR A 97 -2.95 12.14 -5.68
C THR A 97 -2.58 10.82 -6.34
N SER A 98 -3.29 10.44 -7.42
CA SER A 98 -2.98 9.23 -8.19
C SER A 98 -1.61 9.33 -8.87
N PHE A 99 -1.25 10.49 -9.44
CA PHE A 99 0.08 10.70 -10.01
C PHE A 99 1.19 10.61 -8.97
N ILE A 100 1.02 11.27 -7.81
CA ILE A 100 2.00 11.23 -6.71
C ILE A 100 2.17 9.78 -6.23
N SER A 101 1.07 9.06 -6.04
CA SER A 101 1.08 7.66 -5.62
C SER A 101 1.81 6.76 -6.62
N GLY A 102 1.53 6.92 -7.93
CA GLY A 102 2.20 6.18 -9.00
C GLY A 102 3.70 6.47 -9.06
N PHE A 103 4.10 7.74 -8.89
CA PHE A 103 5.50 8.13 -8.84
C PHE A 103 6.25 7.46 -7.67
N ILE A 104 5.66 7.47 -6.46
CA ILE A 104 6.25 6.84 -5.28
C ILE A 104 6.36 5.33 -5.46
N ALA A 105 5.33 4.70 -6.02
CA ALA A 105 5.35 3.27 -6.32
C ALA A 105 6.46 2.90 -7.34
N ALA A 106 6.61 3.69 -8.40
CA ALA A 106 7.67 3.50 -9.39
C ALA A 106 9.06 3.67 -8.78
N MET A 107 9.24 4.68 -7.92
CA MET A 107 10.49 4.89 -7.18
C MET A 107 10.81 3.70 -6.27
N GLY A 108 9.81 3.15 -5.55
CA GLY A 108 9.98 1.95 -4.74
C GLY A 108 10.43 0.74 -5.56
N GLY A 109 9.80 0.50 -6.72
CA GLY A 109 10.20 -0.56 -7.65
C GLY A 109 11.60 -0.39 -8.22
N ALA A 110 12.00 0.85 -8.55
CA ALA A 110 13.36 1.15 -9.01
C ALA A 110 14.41 0.89 -7.91
N ILE A 111 14.15 1.34 -6.69
CA ILE A 111 15.02 1.12 -5.52
C ILE A 111 15.22 -0.37 -5.27
N GLU A 112 14.16 -1.18 -5.32
CA GLU A 112 14.26 -2.62 -5.17
C GLU A 112 15.12 -3.26 -6.25
N LYS A 113 14.88 -2.90 -7.52
CA LYS A 113 15.66 -3.44 -8.65
C LYS A 113 17.13 -3.10 -8.56
N LEU A 114 17.46 -1.86 -8.29
CA LEU A 114 18.86 -1.39 -8.19
C LEU A 114 19.55 -1.85 -6.89
N GLY A 115 18.79 -2.14 -5.84
CA GLY A 115 19.32 -2.59 -4.55
C GLY A 115 19.53 -4.09 -4.45
N MET A 116 18.61 -4.90 -5.00
CA MET A 116 18.58 -6.35 -4.78
C MET A 116 19.02 -7.16 -5.99
N TYR A 117 18.89 -6.63 -7.20
CA TYR A 117 19.12 -7.39 -8.42
C TYR A 117 20.30 -6.82 -9.24
N ASN A 118 20.98 -7.73 -9.97
CA ASN A 118 22.05 -7.34 -10.87
C ASN A 118 21.56 -7.00 -12.28
N ARG A 119 20.33 -7.42 -12.60
CA ARG A 119 19.69 -7.26 -13.91
C ARG A 119 18.17 -7.34 -13.75
N PHE A 120 17.45 -6.88 -14.75
CA PHE A 120 16.00 -7.06 -14.77
C PHE A 120 15.67 -8.50 -15.16
N GLN A 121 14.90 -9.21 -14.33
CA GLN A 121 14.60 -10.63 -14.50
C GLN A 121 13.18 -11.01 -14.04
N TRP A 122 12.23 -10.08 -14.06
CA TRP A 122 10.85 -10.42 -13.70
C TRP A 122 10.14 -11.10 -14.86
N ALA A 123 9.77 -12.35 -14.66
CA ALA A 123 8.91 -13.09 -15.58
C ALA A 123 7.43 -12.81 -15.32
N ALA A 124 7.05 -12.40 -14.11
CA ALA A 124 5.69 -12.07 -13.71
C ALA A 124 5.66 -10.81 -12.84
N ALA A 125 4.51 -10.14 -12.80
CA ALA A 125 4.30 -8.99 -11.94
C ALA A 125 4.31 -9.42 -10.47
N PRO A 126 5.12 -8.82 -9.60
CA PRO A 126 5.14 -9.12 -8.17
C PRO A 126 3.85 -8.66 -7.49
N SER A 127 3.44 -9.37 -6.43
CA SER A 127 2.19 -9.09 -5.68
C SER A 127 2.29 -7.91 -4.71
N TYR A 128 3.31 -7.06 -4.81
CA TYR A 128 3.57 -5.97 -3.85
C TYR A 128 2.43 -4.95 -3.72
N ALA A 129 1.61 -4.81 -4.74
CA ALA A 129 0.44 -3.93 -4.68
C ALA A 129 -0.56 -4.40 -3.61
N TRP A 130 -0.82 -5.70 -3.53
CA TRP A 130 -1.69 -6.29 -2.52
C TRP A 130 -1.10 -6.17 -1.11
N ASP A 131 0.20 -6.37 -0.98
CA ASP A 131 0.92 -6.15 0.28
C ASP A 131 0.81 -4.70 0.74
N GLY A 132 0.94 -3.76 -0.18
CA GLY A 132 0.77 -2.33 0.09
C GLY A 132 -0.64 -2.00 0.61
N VAL A 133 -1.68 -2.62 0.06
CA VAL A 133 -3.07 -2.46 0.56
C VAL A 133 -3.19 -2.97 1.99
N ILE A 134 -2.64 -4.16 2.29
CA ILE A 134 -2.67 -4.74 3.64
C ILE A 134 -1.93 -3.85 4.63
N ILE A 135 -0.71 -3.40 4.26
CA ILE A 135 0.10 -2.48 5.09
C ILE A 135 -0.65 -1.16 5.32
N SER A 136 -1.32 -0.62 4.31
CA SER A 136 -2.12 0.61 4.43
C SER A 136 -3.27 0.44 5.43
N ILE A 137 -4.00 -0.68 5.35
CA ILE A 137 -5.07 -1.00 6.30
C ILE A 137 -4.50 -1.17 7.71
N LEU A 138 -3.40 -1.91 7.87
CA LEU A 138 -2.77 -2.16 9.16
C LEU A 138 -2.23 -0.88 9.81
N SER A 139 -1.67 0.03 9.01
CA SER A 139 -1.15 1.33 9.46
C SER A 139 -2.23 2.40 9.65
N SER A 140 -3.52 2.07 9.48
CA SER A 140 -4.62 3.04 9.56
C SER A 140 -4.53 4.19 8.55
N ASN A 141 -3.95 3.95 7.37
CA ASN A 141 -3.67 4.98 6.37
C ASN A 141 -2.77 6.12 6.88
N ASN A 142 -1.98 5.89 7.93
CA ASN A 142 -1.07 6.86 8.50
C ASN A 142 0.38 6.51 8.10
N PRO A 143 1.08 7.38 7.33
CA PRO A 143 2.42 7.08 6.83
C PRO A 143 3.46 6.80 7.91
N ILE A 144 3.27 7.33 9.14
CA ILE A 144 4.22 7.10 10.25
C ILE A 144 4.22 5.65 10.73
N TYR A 145 3.07 4.97 10.64
CA TYR A 145 2.93 3.57 11.05
C TYR A 145 3.21 2.57 9.91
N VAL A 146 3.32 3.05 8.66
CA VAL A 146 3.63 2.20 7.49
C VAL A 146 4.92 1.40 7.67
N PRO A 147 6.06 1.96 8.12
CA PRO A 147 7.27 1.19 8.31
C PRO A 147 7.12 0.07 9.35
N ILE A 148 6.39 0.31 10.43
CA ILE A 148 6.14 -0.68 11.49
C ILE A 148 5.26 -1.81 10.95
N ALA A 149 4.18 -1.45 10.25
CA ALA A 149 3.27 -2.43 9.62
C ALA A 149 3.98 -3.26 8.55
N ALA A 150 4.84 -2.63 7.73
CA ALA A 150 5.63 -3.30 6.70
C ALA A 150 6.66 -4.27 7.32
N PHE A 151 7.33 -3.86 8.40
CA PHE A 151 8.26 -4.72 9.12
C PHE A 151 7.54 -5.95 9.69
N PHE A 152 6.40 -5.76 10.33
CA PHE A 152 5.59 -6.85 10.88
C PHE A 152 5.14 -7.84 9.79
N LEU A 153 4.60 -7.35 8.67
CA LEU A 153 4.18 -8.20 7.57
C LEU A 153 5.36 -8.95 6.94
N SER A 154 6.51 -8.28 6.76
CA SER A 154 7.72 -8.89 6.23
C SER A 154 8.27 -9.98 7.16
N TYR A 155 8.24 -9.74 8.47
CA TYR A 155 8.64 -10.73 9.47
C TYR A 155 7.80 -12.00 9.38
N LEU A 156 6.47 -11.85 9.30
CA LEU A 156 5.55 -12.99 9.14
C LEU A 156 5.84 -13.77 7.85
N ARG A 157 6.07 -13.06 6.72
CA ARG A 157 6.37 -13.69 5.44
C ARG A 157 7.67 -14.47 5.46
N ILE A 158 8.75 -13.82 5.89
CA ILE A 158 10.06 -14.47 5.95
C ILE A 158 10.03 -15.66 6.91
N GLY A 159 9.37 -15.52 8.05
CA GLY A 159 9.19 -16.62 9.03
C GLY A 159 8.46 -17.81 8.40
N ALA A 160 7.38 -17.56 7.67
CA ALA A 160 6.63 -18.59 6.97
C ALA A 160 7.46 -19.26 5.86
N ASP A 161 8.22 -18.49 5.06
CA ASP A 161 9.11 -19.03 4.03
C ASP A 161 10.24 -19.90 4.62
N ILE A 162 10.83 -19.51 5.74
CA ILE A 162 11.85 -20.30 6.44
C ILE A 162 11.26 -21.61 6.94
N MET A 163 10.08 -21.55 7.57
CA MET A 163 9.38 -22.72 8.05
C MET A 163 9.09 -23.71 6.92
N ALA A 164 8.60 -23.21 5.78
CA ALA A 164 8.34 -24.06 4.60
C ALA A 164 9.57 -24.81 4.12
N ARG A 165 10.70 -24.10 4.04
CA ARG A 165 11.98 -24.71 3.58
C ARG A 165 12.54 -25.74 4.57
N GLN A 166 12.31 -25.56 5.87
CA GLN A 166 12.82 -26.48 6.89
C GLN A 166 11.95 -27.72 7.08
N THR A 167 10.64 -27.58 6.91
CA THR A 167 9.69 -28.68 7.15
C THR A 167 9.30 -29.45 5.88
N GLY A 168 9.78 -29.02 4.69
CA GLY A 168 9.40 -29.61 3.42
C GLY A 168 7.92 -29.41 3.04
N VAL A 169 7.24 -28.53 3.74
CA VAL A 169 5.84 -28.16 3.48
C VAL A 169 5.77 -27.42 2.15
N GLN A 170 4.79 -27.75 1.33
CA GLN A 170 4.59 -27.09 0.04
C GLN A 170 4.28 -25.60 0.23
N ASN A 171 4.77 -24.76 -0.68
CA ASN A 171 4.60 -23.30 -0.64
C ASN A 171 3.11 -22.87 -0.62
N GLU A 172 2.23 -23.70 -1.14
CA GLU A 172 0.79 -23.51 -1.16
C GLU A 172 0.19 -23.44 0.26
N ILE A 173 0.65 -24.32 1.16
CA ILE A 173 0.21 -24.36 2.56
C ILE A 173 0.69 -23.10 3.30
N VAL A 174 1.92 -22.66 3.01
CA VAL A 174 2.44 -21.39 3.56
C VAL A 174 1.58 -20.21 3.11
N SER A 175 1.20 -20.17 1.84
CA SER A 175 0.33 -19.13 1.29
C SER A 175 -1.05 -19.14 1.92
N LEU A 176 -1.61 -20.31 2.24
CA LEU A 176 -2.88 -20.44 2.96
C LEU A 176 -2.78 -19.90 4.40
N ILE A 177 -1.71 -20.24 5.12
CA ILE A 177 -1.46 -19.73 6.48
C ILE A 177 -1.30 -18.19 6.46
N GLN A 178 -0.53 -17.66 5.51
CA GLN A 178 -0.38 -16.21 5.32
C GLN A 178 -1.72 -15.55 5.04
N GLY A 179 -2.54 -16.13 4.15
CA GLY A 179 -3.88 -15.63 3.85
C GLY A 179 -4.78 -15.61 5.09
N LEU A 180 -4.72 -16.65 5.91
CA LEU A 180 -5.47 -16.73 7.17
C LEU A 180 -5.04 -15.66 8.16
N ILE A 181 -3.74 -15.45 8.34
CA ILE A 181 -3.20 -14.40 9.23
C ILE A 181 -3.65 -13.01 8.77
N ILE A 182 -3.54 -12.74 7.46
CA ILE A 182 -3.98 -11.48 6.86
C ILE A 182 -5.49 -11.28 7.09
N LEU A 183 -6.29 -12.33 6.90
CA LEU A 183 -7.73 -12.30 7.13
C LEU A 183 -8.05 -11.98 8.59
N LEU A 184 -7.37 -12.61 9.55
CA LEU A 184 -7.57 -12.35 10.98
C LEU A 184 -7.21 -10.91 11.35
N VAL A 185 -6.07 -10.40 10.88
CA VAL A 185 -5.64 -9.02 11.14
C VAL A 185 -6.62 -8.00 10.52
N THR A 186 -7.16 -8.30 9.33
CA THR A 186 -8.12 -7.43 8.66
C THR A 186 -9.53 -7.52 9.27
N ALA A 187 -9.91 -8.71 9.78
CA ALA A 187 -11.22 -8.96 10.39
C ALA A 187 -11.46 -8.11 11.63
N GLU A 188 -10.45 -7.86 12.44
CA GLU A 188 -10.56 -7.00 13.64
C GLU A 188 -11.02 -5.58 13.26
N ARG A 189 -10.49 -5.02 12.18
CA ARG A 189 -10.93 -3.72 11.67
C ARG A 189 -12.31 -3.73 11.05
N PHE A 190 -12.66 -4.81 10.36
CA PHE A 190 -13.99 -4.99 9.80
C PHE A 190 -15.05 -5.07 10.90
N LEU A 191 -14.78 -5.79 11.99
CA LEU A 191 -15.64 -5.85 13.17
C LEU A 191 -15.79 -4.47 13.84
N TYR A 192 -14.72 -3.70 13.96
CA TYR A 192 -14.77 -2.34 14.47
C TYR A 192 -15.65 -1.43 13.61
N PHE A 193 -15.51 -1.51 12.29
CA PHE A 193 -16.34 -0.76 11.33
C PHE A 193 -17.83 -1.14 11.46
N LEU A 194 -18.15 -2.42 11.60
CA LEU A 194 -19.53 -2.90 11.81
C LEU A 194 -20.10 -2.39 13.13
N LYS A 195 -19.30 -2.40 14.21
CA LYS A 195 -19.70 -1.88 15.52
C LYS A 195 -20.02 -0.39 15.44
N GLN A 196 -19.16 0.40 14.83
CA GLN A 196 -19.35 1.84 14.65
C GLN A 196 -20.61 2.16 13.83
N ARG A 197 -20.87 1.37 12.78
CA ARG A 197 -22.06 1.52 11.95
C ARG A 197 -23.35 1.18 12.71
N LYS A 198 -23.30 0.22 13.61
CA LYS A 198 -24.40 -0.15 14.49
C LYS A 198 -24.68 0.92 15.54
N GLU A 199 -23.64 1.47 16.15
CA GLU A 199 -23.73 2.58 17.11
C GLU A 199 -24.30 3.85 16.46
N SER A 200 -23.88 4.18 15.24
CA SER A 200 -24.42 5.31 14.49
C SER A 200 -25.91 5.15 14.16
N LYS A 201 -26.35 3.94 13.82
CA LYS A 201 -27.77 3.67 13.57
C LYS A 201 -28.60 3.80 14.86
N MET A 202 -28.15 3.22 15.96
CA MET A 202 -28.83 3.37 17.25
C MET A 202 -28.90 4.82 17.73
N ALA A 203 -27.86 5.61 17.49
CA ALA A 203 -27.86 7.03 17.83
C ALA A 203 -28.88 7.83 16.98
N LEU A 204 -29.06 7.47 15.71
CA LEU A 204 -30.08 8.07 14.84
C LEU A 204 -31.49 7.69 15.29
N GLU A 205 -31.73 6.42 15.60
CA GLU A 205 -33.02 5.94 16.10
C GLU A 205 -33.42 6.62 17.42
N ASN A 206 -32.50 6.73 18.37
CA ASN A 206 -32.70 7.43 19.63
C ASN A 206 -33.02 8.94 19.46
N ASN A 207 -32.39 9.57 18.44
CA ASN A 207 -32.67 10.97 18.15
C ASN A 207 -34.06 11.16 17.51
N VAL A 208 -34.47 10.27 16.62
CA VAL A 208 -35.82 10.28 16.02
C VAL A 208 -36.87 10.09 17.11
N GLU A 209 -36.72 9.11 18.00
CA GLU A 209 -37.64 8.86 19.11
C GLU A 209 -37.75 10.06 20.09
N LYS A 210 -36.63 10.75 20.35
CA LYS A 210 -36.66 11.98 21.15
C LYS A 210 -37.41 13.11 20.49
N ILE A 211 -37.30 13.25 19.16
CA ILE A 211 -38.00 14.28 18.39
C ILE A 211 -39.51 13.97 18.37
N GLU A 212 -39.89 12.71 18.16
CA GLU A 212 -41.29 12.26 18.17
C GLU A 212 -41.95 12.51 19.55
N ARG A 213 -41.28 12.13 20.64
CA ARG A 213 -41.75 12.40 21.99
C ARG A 213 -41.88 13.92 22.27
N GLY A 214 -40.90 14.72 21.80
CA GLY A 214 -40.95 16.18 21.94
C GLY A 214 -42.11 16.82 21.17
N ALA A 215 -42.43 16.31 19.99
CA ALA A 215 -43.57 16.75 19.20
C ALA A 215 -44.92 16.36 19.84
N GLU A 216 -45.01 15.18 20.47
CA GLU A 216 -46.19 14.72 21.20
C GLU A 216 -46.47 15.62 22.39
N TYR A 217 -45.46 16.01 23.16
CA TYR A 217 -45.62 16.97 24.29
C TYR A 217 -46.03 18.37 23.81
N ALA A 218 -45.59 18.82 22.64
CA ALA A 218 -45.94 20.14 22.09
C ALA A 218 -47.42 20.20 21.60
N ASN A 219 -48.01 19.07 21.26
CA ASN A 219 -49.44 18.98 20.84
C ASN A 219 -50.44 18.87 22.04
N PHE A 220 -49.94 18.69 23.27
CA PHE A 220 -50.74 18.62 24.48
C PHE A 220 -50.88 19.96 25.23
N ILE A 221 -50.19 21.02 24.77
CA ILE A 221 -50.26 22.40 25.28
C ILE A 221 -51.03 23.29 24.30
#